data_d6d8b2576bf81362f1a8a0fda850cde2
#
_entry.id   d6d8b2576bf81362f1a8a0fda850cde2
#
_cell.length_a   1.000
_cell.length_b   1.000
_cell.length_c   1.000
_cell.angle_alpha   90.00
_cell.angle_beta   90.00
_cell.angle_gamma   90.00
#
_symmetry.space_group_name_H-M   'P 1'
#
loop_
_entity.id
_entity.type
_entity.pdbx_description
1 polymer ?
#
loop_
_entity_poly.entity_id
_entity_poly.type
_entity_poly.pdbx_seq_one_letter_code
_entity_poly.pdbx_strand_id
1 'polypeptide(L)'
;LLIPYPPLEEQKVSAHILSTLDEKFEVNNQINKVLENMAQAIFKQWFVDFEFPNEDGEPYKSSGGEMVESELGMIPKGWEVKGLDEIAEFLNGLAMQKYRPTENEKSYPVLKIKELRQGRTDENSDLCSSNIEKKYIVRDGDIIFSWSGSLLVDIWCGGKCGLNQHLFKVTSDKHDQWFVYQWNKYHLDRFVNIAKSKATTMGHIKRKDLSDSKVLIPSDELYLKAAQYQKYLFEKIMYSKIEIKRLEEIRDSLLPKLMSGEIRVPLNEEGDAS
;
A
#
# COMPACT_ATOMS: atom_id res chain seq x y z
N LEU A 1 -13.93 -39.45 -19.15
CA LEU A 1 -14.03 -38.01 -19.45
C LEU A 1 -12.97 -37.69 -20.49
N LEU A 2 -13.40 -37.37 -21.76
CA LEU A 2 -12.52 -36.78 -22.77
C LEU A 2 -12.36 -35.31 -22.41
N ILE A 3 -11.19 -34.92 -21.91
CA ILE A 3 -10.84 -33.52 -21.70
C ILE A 3 -10.42 -33.00 -23.10
N PRO A 4 -11.12 -31.97 -23.66
CA PRO A 4 -10.66 -31.34 -24.89
C PRO A 4 -9.28 -30.70 -24.63
N TYR A 5 -8.29 -31.16 -25.38
CA TYR A 5 -6.90 -30.68 -25.25
C TYR A 5 -6.57 -29.85 -26.48
N PRO A 6 -6.18 -28.57 -26.35
CA PRO A 6 -5.78 -27.77 -27.51
C PRO A 6 -4.58 -28.38 -28.25
N PRO A 7 -4.44 -28.18 -29.56
CA PRO A 7 -3.23 -28.56 -30.32
C PRO A 7 -1.96 -27.97 -29.70
N LEU A 8 -0.82 -28.65 -29.90
CA LEU A 8 0.45 -28.25 -29.29
C LEU A 8 0.83 -26.79 -29.55
N GLU A 9 0.60 -26.31 -30.77
CA GLU A 9 0.90 -24.92 -31.14
C GLU A 9 0.01 -23.92 -30.41
N GLU A 10 -1.27 -24.20 -30.21
CA GLU A 10 -2.14 -23.38 -29.37
C GLU A 10 -1.70 -23.37 -27.92
N GLN A 11 -1.21 -24.51 -27.41
CA GLN A 11 -0.69 -24.58 -26.03
C GLN A 11 0.56 -23.69 -25.88
N LYS A 12 1.47 -23.68 -26.86
CA LYS A 12 2.64 -22.80 -26.83
C LYS A 12 2.25 -21.32 -26.84
N VAL A 13 1.31 -20.93 -27.70
CA VAL A 13 0.83 -19.54 -27.76
C VAL A 13 0.09 -19.16 -26.46
N SER A 14 -0.75 -20.04 -25.92
CA SER A 14 -1.42 -19.82 -24.65
C SER A 14 -0.43 -19.66 -23.49
N ALA A 15 0.60 -20.52 -23.43
CA ALA A 15 1.66 -20.42 -22.44
C ALA A 15 2.44 -19.11 -22.58
N HIS A 16 2.72 -18.67 -23.82
CA HIS A 16 3.40 -17.39 -24.05
C HIS A 16 2.55 -16.19 -23.59
N ILE A 17 1.24 -16.18 -23.86
CA ILE A 17 0.34 -15.11 -23.38
C ILE A 17 0.36 -15.05 -21.86
N LEU A 18 0.22 -16.20 -21.18
CA LEU A 18 0.20 -16.25 -19.73
C LEU A 18 1.55 -15.86 -19.11
N SER A 19 2.67 -16.32 -19.68
CA SER A 19 4.00 -15.94 -19.20
C SER A 19 4.29 -14.45 -19.37
N THR A 20 3.80 -13.83 -20.46
CA THR A 20 3.93 -12.38 -20.68
C THR A 20 3.16 -11.58 -19.60
N LEU A 21 2.00 -12.06 -19.16
CA LEU A 21 1.26 -11.46 -18.04
C LEU A 21 2.03 -11.60 -16.71
N ASP A 22 2.60 -12.79 -16.45
CA ASP A 22 3.41 -13.04 -15.25
C ASP A 22 4.70 -12.21 -15.23
N GLU A 23 5.37 -12.06 -16.38
CA GLU A 23 6.54 -11.18 -16.53
C GLU A 23 6.18 -9.71 -16.24
N LYS A 24 5.07 -9.21 -16.78
CA LYS A 24 4.59 -7.85 -16.55
C LYS A 24 4.24 -7.64 -15.08
N PHE A 25 3.62 -8.62 -14.44
CA PHE A 25 3.32 -8.63 -13.01
C PHE A 25 4.61 -8.50 -12.17
N GLU A 26 5.61 -9.32 -12.47
CA GLU A 26 6.89 -9.30 -11.75
C GLU A 26 7.64 -7.97 -11.94
N VAL A 27 7.68 -7.46 -13.17
CA VAL A 27 8.28 -6.14 -13.47
C VAL A 27 7.59 -5.03 -12.69
N ASN A 28 6.26 -5.02 -12.62
CA ASN A 28 5.52 -4.02 -11.85
C ASN A 28 5.80 -4.12 -10.35
N ASN A 29 5.95 -5.33 -9.79
CA ASN A 29 6.36 -5.52 -8.40
C ASN A 29 7.76 -4.96 -8.12
N GLN A 30 8.71 -5.19 -9.02
CA GLN A 30 10.06 -4.63 -8.93
C GLN A 30 10.05 -3.10 -9.03
N ILE A 31 9.28 -2.54 -9.96
CA ILE A 31 9.08 -1.10 -10.09
C ILE A 31 8.53 -0.52 -8.78
N ASN A 32 7.49 -1.12 -8.20
CA ASN A 32 6.93 -0.66 -6.93
C ASN A 32 7.95 -0.65 -5.79
N LYS A 33 8.74 -1.71 -5.67
CA LYS A 33 9.82 -1.77 -4.67
C LYS A 33 10.85 -0.66 -4.85
N VAL A 34 11.23 -0.37 -6.10
CA VAL A 34 12.16 0.73 -6.41
C VAL A 34 11.54 2.07 -6.06
N LEU A 35 10.29 2.32 -6.47
CA LEU A 35 9.57 3.57 -6.18
C LEU A 35 9.38 3.79 -4.67
N GLU A 36 9.03 2.75 -3.91
CA GLU A 36 8.93 2.82 -2.44
C GLU A 36 10.28 3.15 -1.81
N ASN A 37 11.37 2.51 -2.23
CA ASN A 37 12.71 2.78 -1.74
C ASN A 37 13.16 4.23 -2.07
N MET A 38 12.88 4.71 -3.28
CA MET A 38 13.17 6.09 -3.67
C MET A 38 12.39 7.09 -2.81
N ALA A 39 11.09 6.86 -2.63
CA ALA A 39 10.24 7.73 -1.81
C ALA A 39 10.72 7.79 -0.35
N GLN A 40 11.07 6.64 0.23
CA GLN A 40 11.60 6.55 1.59
C GLN A 40 12.99 7.20 1.71
N ALA A 41 13.88 7.03 0.72
CA ALA A 41 15.20 7.64 0.72
C ALA A 41 15.12 9.17 0.67
N ILE A 42 14.31 9.72 -0.25
CA ILE A 42 14.06 11.17 -0.34
C ILE A 42 13.43 11.68 0.95
N PHE A 43 12.43 10.98 1.47
CA PHE A 43 11.76 11.36 2.71
C PHE A 43 12.75 11.39 3.89
N LYS A 44 13.54 10.33 4.05
CA LYS A 44 14.55 10.27 5.11
C LYS A 44 15.58 11.39 4.95
N GLN A 45 16.13 11.59 3.78
CA GLN A 45 17.11 12.63 3.51
C GLN A 45 16.56 14.03 3.87
N TRP A 46 15.30 14.32 3.51
CA TRP A 46 14.74 15.65 3.69
C TRP A 46 14.18 15.89 5.10
N PHE A 47 13.42 14.92 5.64
CA PHE A 47 12.64 15.09 6.87
C PHE A 47 13.28 14.50 8.13
N VAL A 48 14.32 13.69 7.97
CA VAL A 48 15.01 13.04 9.09
C VAL A 48 16.47 13.49 9.19
N ASP A 49 17.18 13.46 8.06
CA ASP A 49 18.59 13.87 8.01
C ASP A 49 18.75 15.38 7.81
N PHE A 50 17.68 16.09 7.37
CA PHE A 50 17.61 17.53 7.11
C PHE A 50 18.50 18.01 5.96
N GLU A 51 18.80 17.12 5.03
CA GLU A 51 19.61 17.40 3.84
C GLU A 51 18.73 17.73 2.60
N PHE A 52 17.64 18.47 2.82
CA PHE A 52 16.84 19.01 1.74
C PHE A 52 17.60 20.15 1.04
N PRO A 53 17.38 20.41 -0.26
CA PRO A 53 18.09 21.46 -0.98
C PRO A 53 17.66 22.85 -0.49
N ASN A 54 18.65 23.67 -0.08
CA ASN A 54 18.48 25.06 0.24
C ASN A 54 18.24 25.92 -1.03
N GLU A 55 18.29 27.25 -0.94
CA GLU A 55 18.09 28.16 -2.06
C GLU A 55 19.15 28.00 -3.15
N ASP A 56 20.37 27.63 -2.80
CA ASP A 56 21.48 27.39 -3.72
C ASP A 56 21.51 25.95 -4.29
N GLY A 57 20.56 25.09 -3.82
CA GLY A 57 20.51 23.68 -4.18
C GLY A 57 21.42 22.78 -3.36
N GLU A 58 22.16 23.31 -2.39
CA GLU A 58 23.05 22.56 -1.52
C GLU A 58 22.29 21.91 -0.35
N PRO A 59 22.78 20.78 0.23
CA PRO A 59 22.14 20.11 1.36
C PRO A 59 22.06 21.04 2.58
N TYR A 60 20.87 21.27 3.12
CA TYR A 60 20.60 22.31 4.13
C TYR A 60 21.47 22.21 5.38
N LYS A 61 21.46 21.07 6.07
CA LYS A 61 22.18 20.88 7.32
C LYS A 61 23.69 20.94 7.12
N SER A 62 24.21 20.22 6.11
CA SER A 62 25.64 20.16 5.81
C SER A 62 26.23 21.50 5.33
N SER A 63 25.38 22.36 4.73
CA SER A 63 25.78 23.72 4.29
C SER A 63 25.61 24.79 5.38
N GLY A 64 25.36 24.38 6.64
CA GLY A 64 25.25 25.31 7.76
C GLY A 64 23.88 25.95 7.91
N GLY A 65 22.82 25.27 7.47
CA GLY A 65 21.42 25.69 7.68
C GLY A 65 21.11 25.94 9.15
N GLU A 66 20.25 26.92 9.42
CA GLU A 66 19.91 27.34 10.81
C GLU A 66 19.12 26.26 11.53
N MET A 67 19.64 25.77 12.64
CA MET A 67 19.05 24.73 13.47
C MET A 67 18.64 25.28 14.83
N VAL A 68 17.53 24.80 15.38
CA VAL A 68 16.99 25.16 16.70
C VAL A 68 16.82 23.93 17.57
N GLU A 69 16.92 24.09 18.88
CA GLU A 69 16.73 23.00 19.83
C GLU A 69 15.25 22.64 19.97
N SER A 70 14.96 21.33 20.03
CA SER A 70 13.62 20.79 20.24
C SER A 70 13.66 19.55 21.14
N GLU A 71 12.49 18.97 21.45
CA GLU A 71 12.40 17.68 22.18
C GLU A 71 13.02 16.49 21.42
N LEU A 72 13.28 16.63 20.11
CA LEU A 72 13.95 15.63 19.26
C LEU A 72 15.43 15.96 19.01
N GLY A 73 15.99 16.96 19.69
CA GLY A 73 17.30 17.53 19.44
C GLY A 73 17.22 18.68 18.43
N MET A 74 18.31 18.89 17.67
CA MET A 74 18.40 19.99 16.71
C MET A 74 17.57 19.73 15.48
N ILE A 75 16.60 20.61 15.19
CA ILE A 75 15.76 20.57 13.99
C ILE A 75 15.93 21.87 13.19
N PRO A 76 15.60 21.90 11.88
CA PRO A 76 15.63 23.12 11.10
C PRO A 76 14.73 24.20 11.70
N LYS A 77 15.17 25.44 11.65
CA LYS A 77 14.38 26.58 12.13
C LYS A 77 13.04 26.67 11.40
N GLY A 78 11.98 26.94 12.17
CA GLY A 78 10.61 27.05 11.65
C GLY A 78 9.90 25.71 11.45
N TRP A 79 10.53 24.59 11.82
CA TRP A 79 9.83 23.29 11.85
C TRP A 79 9.14 23.08 13.20
N GLU A 80 8.05 22.29 13.17
CA GLU A 80 7.28 21.94 14.36
C GLU A 80 7.38 20.44 14.66
N VAL A 81 7.39 20.09 15.96
CA VAL A 81 7.29 18.71 16.42
C VAL A 81 5.85 18.40 16.79
N LYS A 82 5.29 17.31 16.24
CA LYS A 82 3.92 16.82 16.56
C LYS A 82 3.92 15.31 16.82
N GLY A 83 2.83 14.82 17.43
CA GLY A 83 2.58 13.38 17.46
C GLY A 83 2.03 12.88 16.14
N LEU A 84 2.25 11.61 15.85
CA LEU A 84 1.72 10.98 14.62
C LEU A 84 0.18 11.04 14.56
N ASP A 85 -0.49 10.97 15.70
CA ASP A 85 -1.94 11.11 15.85
C ASP A 85 -2.46 12.56 15.78
N GLU A 86 -1.57 13.56 15.75
CA GLU A 86 -1.92 14.97 15.53
C GLU A 86 -1.94 15.31 14.02
N ILE A 87 -1.23 14.54 13.20
CA ILE A 87 -1.18 14.74 11.75
C ILE A 87 -2.15 13.85 10.99
N ALA A 88 -2.68 12.79 11.63
CA ALA A 88 -3.59 11.84 10.99
C ALA A 88 -4.58 11.23 11.98
N GLU A 89 -5.77 10.90 11.49
CA GLU A 89 -6.77 10.12 12.19
C GLU A 89 -6.55 8.61 11.95
N PHE A 90 -6.61 7.83 13.03
CA PHE A 90 -6.48 6.37 13.00
C PHE A 90 -7.83 5.74 13.34
N LEU A 91 -8.66 5.51 12.32
CA LEU A 91 -9.97 4.88 12.47
C LEU A 91 -9.80 3.38 12.66
N ASN A 92 -10.13 2.86 13.85
CA ASN A 92 -10.14 1.42 14.09
C ASN A 92 -11.32 0.76 13.37
N GLY A 93 -11.06 -0.40 12.73
CA GLY A 93 -12.10 -1.16 12.06
C GLY A 93 -13.09 -1.84 13.03
N LEU A 94 -14.01 -2.60 12.46
CA LEU A 94 -15.09 -3.29 13.18
C LEU A 94 -14.83 -4.79 13.35
N ALA A 95 -15.45 -5.36 14.37
CA ALA A 95 -15.55 -6.82 14.54
C ALA A 95 -16.51 -7.37 13.46
N MET A 96 -15.99 -7.57 12.23
CA MET A 96 -16.78 -7.84 11.03
C MET A 96 -17.65 -9.11 11.11
N GLN A 97 -17.34 -10.05 12.02
CA GLN A 97 -18.20 -11.20 12.31
C GLN A 97 -19.61 -10.79 12.81
N LYS A 98 -19.78 -9.55 13.32
CA LYS A 98 -21.08 -9.01 13.75
C LYS A 98 -21.85 -8.35 12.61
N TYR A 99 -21.24 -8.17 11.45
CA TYR A 99 -21.77 -7.47 10.27
C TYR A 99 -21.81 -8.41 9.07
N ARG A 100 -22.21 -9.67 9.27
CA ARG A 100 -22.36 -10.64 8.18
C ARG A 100 -23.51 -10.21 7.25
N PRO A 101 -23.37 -10.43 5.93
CA PRO A 101 -24.45 -10.14 5.00
C PRO A 101 -25.63 -11.07 5.26
N THR A 102 -26.83 -10.58 5.06
CA THR A 102 -28.07 -11.39 5.01
C THR A 102 -28.27 -12.01 3.62
N GLU A 103 -29.21 -12.95 3.49
CA GLU A 103 -29.58 -13.50 2.18
C GLU A 103 -30.02 -12.37 1.24
N ASN A 104 -29.53 -12.38 0.00
CA ASN A 104 -29.78 -11.37 -1.03
C ASN A 104 -29.20 -9.96 -0.79
N GLU A 105 -28.39 -9.76 0.23
CA GLU A 105 -27.71 -8.50 0.45
C GLU A 105 -26.37 -8.45 -0.34
N LYS A 106 -26.08 -7.26 -0.91
CA LYS A 106 -24.73 -7.02 -1.45
C LYS A 106 -23.71 -7.11 -0.32
N SER A 107 -22.59 -7.75 -0.60
CA SER A 107 -21.51 -7.93 0.36
C SER A 107 -20.21 -7.36 -0.15
N TYR A 108 -19.31 -7.05 0.79
CA TYR A 108 -17.92 -6.76 0.52
C TYR A 108 -17.04 -7.79 1.20
N PRO A 109 -15.87 -8.15 0.63
CA PRO A 109 -14.88 -8.91 1.35
C PRO A 109 -14.37 -8.13 2.57
N VAL A 110 -13.94 -8.84 3.59
CA VAL A 110 -13.36 -8.25 4.81
C VAL A 110 -11.85 -8.12 4.63
N LEU A 111 -11.34 -6.91 4.76
CA LEU A 111 -9.91 -6.66 4.80
C LEU A 111 -9.37 -6.99 6.19
N LYS A 112 -8.61 -8.08 6.31
CA LYS A 112 -7.85 -8.49 7.49
C LYS A 112 -6.35 -8.35 7.21
N ILE A 113 -5.52 -8.71 8.18
CA ILE A 113 -4.05 -8.67 8.06
C ILE A 113 -3.56 -9.57 6.91
N LYS A 114 -4.21 -10.72 6.67
CA LYS A 114 -3.87 -11.64 5.56
C LYS A 114 -4.05 -10.95 4.21
N GLU A 115 -5.24 -10.39 3.98
CA GLU A 115 -5.58 -9.71 2.74
C GLU A 115 -4.70 -8.47 2.52
N LEU A 116 -4.44 -7.68 3.59
CA LEU A 116 -3.54 -6.52 3.51
C LEU A 116 -2.13 -6.93 3.09
N ARG A 117 -1.61 -8.04 3.63
CA ARG A 117 -0.28 -8.57 3.26
C ARG A 117 -0.23 -9.09 1.83
N GLN A 118 -1.31 -9.70 1.37
CA GLN A 118 -1.43 -10.22 0.01
C GLN A 118 -1.71 -9.11 -1.02
N GLY A 119 -2.15 -7.91 -0.58
CA GLY A 119 -2.57 -6.81 -1.45
C GLY A 119 -3.91 -7.06 -2.16
N ARG A 120 -4.59 -8.17 -1.86
CA ARG A 120 -5.85 -8.57 -2.50
C ARG A 120 -6.75 -9.38 -1.58
N THR A 121 -8.03 -9.48 -1.96
CA THR A 121 -8.99 -10.45 -1.43
C THR A 121 -9.12 -11.63 -2.38
N ASP A 122 -9.54 -12.77 -1.87
CA ASP A 122 -9.79 -14.00 -2.62
C ASP A 122 -11.16 -14.60 -2.24
N GLU A 123 -11.53 -15.71 -2.88
CA GLU A 123 -12.79 -16.43 -2.62
C GLU A 123 -12.94 -16.94 -1.17
N ASN A 124 -11.83 -17.07 -0.44
CA ASN A 124 -11.78 -17.50 0.96
C ASN A 124 -11.82 -16.31 1.93
N SER A 125 -11.88 -15.07 1.44
CA SER A 125 -12.00 -13.90 2.30
C SER A 125 -13.39 -13.85 2.92
N ASP A 126 -13.48 -13.58 4.23
CA ASP A 126 -14.77 -13.40 4.89
C ASP A 126 -15.56 -12.28 4.21
N LEU A 127 -16.88 -12.36 4.29
CA LEU A 127 -17.79 -11.36 3.76
C LEU A 127 -18.45 -10.55 4.88
N CYS A 128 -18.69 -9.28 4.63
CA CYS A 128 -19.49 -8.38 5.46
C CYS A 128 -20.59 -7.70 4.65
N SER A 129 -21.61 -7.23 5.34
CA SER A 129 -22.71 -6.43 4.77
C SER A 129 -22.16 -5.18 4.06
N SER A 130 -22.73 -4.84 2.92
CA SER A 130 -22.45 -3.56 2.24
C SER A 130 -23.10 -2.35 2.92
N ASN A 131 -23.98 -2.57 3.91
CA ASN A 131 -24.72 -1.52 4.66
C ASN A 131 -23.96 -1.01 5.89
N ILE A 132 -22.69 -1.39 6.09
CA ILE A 132 -21.84 -0.79 7.12
C ILE A 132 -21.61 0.70 6.84
N GLU A 133 -21.34 1.47 7.89
CA GLU A 133 -21.04 2.90 7.75
C GLU A 133 -19.90 3.12 6.74
N LYS A 134 -20.05 4.13 5.88
CA LYS A 134 -19.11 4.42 4.76
C LYS A 134 -17.65 4.59 5.21
N LYS A 135 -17.41 5.10 6.43
CA LYS A 135 -16.06 5.28 6.98
C LYS A 135 -15.30 3.97 7.15
N TYR A 136 -16.01 2.84 7.38
CA TYR A 136 -15.43 1.50 7.51
C TYR A 136 -15.29 0.76 6.17
N ILE A 137 -15.70 1.37 5.08
CA ILE A 137 -15.45 0.84 3.73
C ILE A 137 -14.09 1.33 3.29
N VAL A 138 -13.19 0.38 3.03
CA VAL A 138 -11.86 0.62 2.46
C VAL A 138 -11.98 0.64 0.93
N ARG A 139 -11.18 1.48 0.29
CA ARG A 139 -11.10 1.67 -1.17
C ARG A 139 -9.66 1.73 -1.62
N ASP A 140 -9.45 1.60 -2.93
CA ASP A 140 -8.13 1.80 -3.53
C ASP A 140 -7.59 3.20 -3.19
N GLY A 141 -6.33 3.24 -2.77
CA GLY A 141 -5.64 4.44 -2.30
C GLY A 141 -5.71 4.69 -0.79
N ASP A 142 -6.57 3.98 -0.04
CA ASP A 142 -6.61 4.12 1.42
C ASP A 142 -5.32 3.60 2.06
N ILE A 143 -4.77 4.36 3.01
CA ILE A 143 -3.63 3.93 3.83
C ILE A 143 -4.16 3.06 4.95
N ILE A 144 -3.67 1.84 5.04
CA ILE A 144 -4.07 0.85 6.04
C ILE A 144 -2.88 0.49 6.91
N PHE A 145 -3.09 0.51 8.21
CA PHE A 145 -2.09 0.13 9.20
C PHE A 145 -2.60 -1.03 10.07
N SER A 146 -1.91 -2.17 10.01
CA SER A 146 -2.13 -3.28 10.93
C SER A 146 -1.41 -3.01 12.25
N TRP A 147 -2.18 -2.83 13.34
CA TRP A 147 -1.65 -2.45 14.65
C TRP A 147 -1.50 -3.62 15.63
N SER A 148 -1.87 -4.84 15.22
CA SER A 148 -1.75 -6.06 16.03
C SER A 148 -1.28 -7.25 15.21
N GLY A 149 -0.67 -8.22 15.84
CA GLY A 149 -0.10 -9.40 15.19
C GLY A 149 1.07 -9.04 14.30
N SER A 150 0.91 -9.18 13.00
CA SER A 150 1.92 -8.70 12.03
C SER A 150 1.66 -7.26 11.64
N LEU A 151 2.46 -6.36 12.20
CA LEU A 151 2.36 -4.93 11.92
C LEU A 151 2.88 -4.65 10.51
N LEU A 152 2.10 -3.93 9.73
CA LEU A 152 2.49 -3.41 8.43
C LEU A 152 1.66 -2.17 8.09
N VAL A 153 2.23 -1.30 7.28
CA VAL A 153 1.56 -0.13 6.70
C VAL A 153 1.61 -0.28 5.19
N ASP A 154 0.47 -0.18 4.52
CA ASP A 154 0.43 -0.24 3.06
C ASP A 154 -0.70 0.62 2.48
N ILE A 155 -0.57 0.93 1.19
CA ILE A 155 -1.60 1.55 0.37
C ILE A 155 -2.47 0.41 -0.19
N TRP A 156 -3.73 0.36 0.23
CA TRP A 156 -4.65 -0.66 -0.27
C TRP A 156 -5.04 -0.38 -1.72
N CYS A 157 -4.97 -1.41 -2.57
CA CYS A 157 -5.38 -1.36 -3.97
C CYS A 157 -6.18 -2.61 -4.41
N GLY A 158 -6.73 -3.35 -3.43
CA GLY A 158 -7.48 -4.59 -3.66
C GLY A 158 -8.99 -4.40 -3.86
N GLY A 159 -9.46 -3.15 -4.05
CA GLY A 159 -10.88 -2.87 -4.24
C GLY A 159 -11.64 -2.59 -2.93
N LYS A 160 -12.97 -2.58 -3.00
CA LYS A 160 -13.82 -2.27 -1.83
C LYS A 160 -13.86 -3.41 -0.84
N CYS A 161 -13.56 -3.12 0.43
CA CYS A 161 -13.56 -4.07 1.54
C CYS A 161 -14.15 -3.46 2.81
N GLY A 162 -14.59 -4.30 3.74
CA GLY A 162 -14.91 -3.88 5.10
C GLY A 162 -13.66 -3.92 6.00
N LEU A 163 -13.42 -2.86 6.75
CA LEU A 163 -12.23 -2.68 7.60
C LEU A 163 -12.34 -3.51 8.89
N ASN A 164 -11.48 -4.51 9.05
CA ASN A 164 -11.46 -5.37 10.25
C ASN A 164 -10.88 -4.65 11.48
N GLN A 165 -11.33 -5.06 12.68
CA GLN A 165 -10.95 -4.47 13.98
C GLN A 165 -9.45 -4.45 14.29
N HIS A 166 -8.62 -5.23 13.60
CA HIS A 166 -7.17 -5.29 13.80
C HIS A 166 -6.39 -4.35 12.89
N LEU A 167 -7.11 -3.52 12.13
CA LEU A 167 -6.55 -2.55 11.20
C LEU A 167 -7.05 -1.14 11.53
N PHE A 168 -6.18 -0.16 11.28
CA PHE A 168 -6.55 1.24 11.16
C PHE A 168 -6.66 1.63 9.69
N LYS A 169 -7.68 2.40 9.35
CA LYS A 169 -7.67 3.27 8.18
C LYS A 169 -7.12 4.62 8.62
N VAL A 170 -6.06 5.06 7.95
CA VAL A 170 -5.34 6.29 8.30
C VAL A 170 -5.70 7.38 7.32
N THR A 171 -6.25 8.49 7.82
CA THR A 171 -6.68 9.63 7.00
C THR A 171 -6.16 10.94 7.60
N SER A 172 -6.13 12.00 6.81
CA SER A 172 -5.83 13.34 7.29
C SER A 172 -6.58 14.36 6.45
N ASP A 173 -7.14 15.37 7.13
CA ASP A 173 -7.72 16.55 6.48
C ASP A 173 -6.71 17.70 6.34
N LYS A 174 -5.53 17.57 6.98
CA LYS A 174 -4.51 18.62 7.05
C LYS A 174 -3.29 18.36 6.17
N HIS A 175 -3.00 17.08 5.93
CA HIS A 175 -1.78 16.67 5.25
C HIS A 175 -2.09 15.69 4.13
N ASP A 176 -1.31 15.74 3.05
CA ASP A 176 -1.41 14.82 1.93
C ASP A 176 -1.15 13.37 2.35
N GLN A 177 -1.75 12.42 1.63
CA GLN A 177 -1.60 10.98 1.90
C GLN A 177 -0.14 10.51 1.87
N TRP A 178 0.68 11.06 0.94
CA TRP A 178 2.10 10.69 0.87
C TRP A 178 2.84 11.02 2.17
N PHE A 179 2.55 12.18 2.78
CA PHE A 179 3.21 12.62 4.01
C PHE A 179 2.84 11.73 5.20
N VAL A 180 1.54 11.46 5.35
CA VAL A 180 1.02 10.55 6.37
C VAL A 180 1.57 9.14 6.18
N TYR A 181 1.59 8.63 4.94
CA TYR A 181 2.13 7.32 4.61
C TYR A 181 3.61 7.18 4.98
N GLN A 182 4.44 8.16 4.61
CA GLN A 182 5.88 8.12 4.87
C GLN A 182 6.19 8.15 6.37
N TRP A 183 5.51 8.98 7.16
CA TRP A 183 5.70 8.99 8.61
C TRP A 183 5.25 7.68 9.26
N ASN A 184 4.15 7.08 8.83
CA ASN A 184 3.73 5.77 9.32
C ASN A 184 4.75 4.68 8.96
N LYS A 185 5.31 4.70 7.74
CA LYS A 185 6.38 3.78 7.31
C LYS A 185 7.66 3.99 8.11
N TYR A 186 8.05 5.23 8.35
CA TYR A 186 9.24 5.57 9.16
C TYR A 186 9.16 5.01 10.57
N HIS A 187 8.01 5.11 11.23
CA HIS A 187 7.82 4.60 12.58
C HIS A 187 7.51 3.10 12.66
N LEU A 188 7.33 2.41 11.54
CA LEU A 188 6.89 1.01 11.53
C LEU A 188 7.84 0.09 12.31
N ASP A 189 9.15 0.21 12.14
CA ASP A 189 10.13 -0.60 12.85
C ASP A 189 10.07 -0.38 14.37
N ARG A 190 9.87 0.87 14.81
CA ARG A 190 9.62 1.19 16.21
C ARG A 190 8.37 0.46 16.73
N PHE A 191 7.27 0.50 15.98
CA PHE A 191 6.02 -0.18 16.36
C PHE A 191 6.19 -1.69 16.42
N VAL A 192 6.90 -2.28 15.47
CA VAL A 192 7.23 -3.71 15.48
C VAL A 192 8.03 -4.08 16.73
N ASN A 193 9.01 -3.28 17.12
CA ASN A 193 9.81 -3.52 18.33
C ASN A 193 8.96 -3.38 19.61
N ILE A 194 8.08 -2.37 19.69
CA ILE A 194 7.13 -2.20 20.80
C ILE A 194 6.20 -3.42 20.90
N ALA A 195 5.64 -3.88 19.80
CA ALA A 195 4.76 -5.05 19.79
C ALA A 195 5.49 -6.32 20.22
N LYS A 196 6.71 -6.54 19.74
CA LYS A 196 7.56 -7.68 20.14
C LYS A 196 7.89 -7.64 21.64
N SER A 197 8.21 -6.49 22.22
CA SER A 197 8.54 -6.36 23.63
C SER A 197 7.38 -6.62 24.60
N LYS A 198 6.14 -6.43 24.11
CA LYS A 198 4.90 -6.63 24.87
C LYS A 198 4.24 -7.99 24.64
N ALA A 199 4.81 -8.85 23.76
CA ALA A 199 4.15 -10.08 23.32
C ALA A 199 4.32 -11.21 24.33
N THR A 200 3.26 -11.50 25.08
CA THR A 200 3.05 -12.82 25.69
C THR A 200 2.20 -13.73 24.79
N THR A 201 1.39 -13.16 23.88
CA THR A 201 0.54 -13.89 22.92
C THR A 201 0.48 -13.18 21.56
N MET A 202 -0.17 -12.03 21.47
CA MET A 202 -0.29 -11.26 20.23
C MET A 202 0.17 -9.83 20.49
N GLY A 203 1.35 -9.48 19.97
CA GLY A 203 1.90 -8.13 20.12
C GLY A 203 0.99 -7.08 19.46
N HIS A 204 0.82 -5.94 20.12
CA HIS A 204 0.04 -4.82 19.61
C HIS A 204 0.59 -3.49 20.10
N ILE A 205 0.27 -2.42 19.39
CA ILE A 205 0.54 -1.04 19.83
C ILE A 205 -0.71 -0.44 20.46
N LYS A 206 -0.50 0.54 21.32
CA LYS A 206 -1.56 1.34 21.94
C LYS A 206 -1.63 2.72 21.28
N ARG A 207 -2.75 3.43 21.43
CA ARG A 207 -2.88 4.82 20.93
C ARG A 207 -1.80 5.74 21.46
N LYS A 208 -1.37 5.56 22.70
CA LYS A 208 -0.23 6.31 23.25
C LYS A 208 1.06 6.11 22.45
N ASP A 209 1.29 4.94 21.91
CA ASP A 209 2.49 4.67 21.09
C ASP A 209 2.48 5.50 19.78
N LEU A 210 1.26 5.91 19.28
CA LEU A 210 1.13 6.84 18.15
C LEU A 210 1.46 8.28 18.58
N SER A 211 0.92 8.76 19.72
CA SER A 211 1.21 10.10 20.25
C SER A 211 2.69 10.28 20.61
N ASP A 212 3.32 9.21 21.13
CA ASP A 212 4.75 9.18 21.48
C ASP A 212 5.65 9.06 20.22
N SER A 213 5.08 8.79 19.02
CA SER A 213 5.81 8.74 17.76
C SER A 213 5.83 10.13 17.14
N LYS A 214 6.94 10.85 17.38
CA LYS A 214 7.08 12.23 16.95
C LYS A 214 7.37 12.34 15.47
N VAL A 215 6.77 13.31 14.85
CA VAL A 215 6.90 13.68 13.44
C VAL A 215 7.28 15.15 13.34
N LEU A 216 7.94 15.51 12.25
CA LEU A 216 8.37 16.86 11.98
C LEU A 216 7.56 17.46 10.84
N ILE A 217 7.03 18.65 11.08
CA ILE A 217 6.30 19.43 10.09
C ILE A 217 7.25 20.50 9.57
N PRO A 218 7.60 20.51 8.29
CA PRO A 218 8.47 21.51 7.70
C PRO A 218 7.74 22.83 7.47
N SER A 219 8.45 23.84 6.99
CA SER A 219 7.80 25.04 6.43
C SER A 219 6.91 24.68 5.25
N ASP A 220 5.86 25.48 5.00
CA ASP A 220 4.93 25.28 3.88
C ASP A 220 5.65 25.23 2.53
N GLU A 221 6.67 26.05 2.34
CA GLU A 221 7.47 26.09 1.11
C GLU A 221 8.17 24.74 0.85
N LEU A 222 8.85 24.21 1.87
CA LEU A 222 9.54 22.93 1.74
C LEU A 222 8.53 21.78 1.60
N TYR A 223 7.40 21.85 2.32
CA TYR A 223 6.32 20.86 2.16
C TYR A 223 5.83 20.80 0.71
N LEU A 224 5.54 21.95 0.10
CA LEU A 224 5.09 22.03 -1.30
C LEU A 224 6.16 21.55 -2.28
N LYS A 225 7.44 21.88 -2.03
CA LYS A 225 8.56 21.39 -2.84
C LYS A 225 8.69 19.86 -2.76
N ALA A 226 8.58 19.28 -1.57
CA ALA A 226 8.60 17.84 -1.38
C ALA A 226 7.39 17.13 -2.00
N ALA A 227 6.21 17.76 -1.91
CA ALA A 227 4.98 17.22 -2.46
C ALA A 227 5.06 16.99 -3.98
N GLN A 228 5.80 17.80 -4.73
CA GLN A 228 5.99 17.63 -6.18
C GLN A 228 6.59 16.27 -6.53
N TYR A 229 7.52 15.76 -5.72
CA TYR A 229 8.16 14.46 -5.93
C TYR A 229 7.41 13.33 -5.23
N GLN A 230 7.10 13.52 -3.96
CA GLN A 230 6.53 12.47 -3.10
C GLN A 230 5.11 12.09 -3.52
N LYS A 231 4.28 13.06 -3.91
CA LYS A 231 2.93 12.80 -4.41
C LYS A 231 2.96 12.01 -5.72
N TYR A 232 3.86 12.38 -6.63
CA TYR A 232 4.04 11.64 -7.88
C TYR A 232 4.45 10.18 -7.62
N LEU A 233 5.43 9.95 -6.73
CA LEU A 233 5.87 8.60 -6.37
C LEU A 233 4.74 7.79 -5.73
N PHE A 234 4.00 8.40 -4.79
CA PHE A 234 2.86 7.77 -4.13
C PHE A 234 1.78 7.35 -5.14
N GLU A 235 1.40 8.24 -6.04
CA GLU A 235 0.42 7.96 -7.08
C GLU A 235 0.89 6.87 -8.04
N LYS A 236 2.17 6.88 -8.44
CA LYS A 236 2.74 5.84 -9.30
C LYS A 236 2.73 4.46 -8.65
N ILE A 237 3.07 4.38 -7.35
CA ILE A 237 2.98 3.14 -6.59
C ILE A 237 1.53 2.64 -6.57
N MET A 238 0.58 3.52 -6.27
CA MET A 238 -0.85 3.18 -6.24
C MET A 238 -1.34 2.66 -7.61
N TYR A 239 -1.06 3.38 -8.70
CA TYR A 239 -1.48 2.98 -10.05
C TYR A 239 -0.85 1.64 -10.48
N SER A 240 0.42 1.43 -10.17
CA SER A 240 1.09 0.18 -10.46
C SER A 240 0.51 -0.99 -9.66
N LYS A 241 0.15 -0.81 -8.39
CA LYS A 241 -0.56 -1.83 -7.59
C LYS A 241 -1.93 -2.16 -8.18
N ILE A 242 -2.67 -1.16 -8.67
CA ILE A 242 -3.96 -1.37 -9.36
C ILE A 242 -3.77 -2.13 -10.67
N GLU A 243 -2.72 -1.82 -11.43
CA GLU A 243 -2.38 -2.53 -12.67
C GLU A 243 -2.05 -4.01 -12.39
N ILE A 244 -1.23 -4.28 -11.38
CA ILE A 244 -0.91 -5.64 -10.93
C ILE A 244 -2.19 -6.44 -10.67
N LYS A 245 -3.11 -5.88 -9.88
CA LYS A 245 -4.40 -6.52 -9.60
C LYS A 245 -5.19 -6.84 -10.88
N ARG A 246 -5.25 -5.90 -11.84
CA ARG A 246 -5.94 -6.11 -13.11
C ARG A 246 -5.30 -7.22 -13.94
N LEU A 247 -3.97 -7.29 -13.96
CA LEU A 247 -3.24 -8.34 -14.65
C LEU A 247 -3.51 -9.72 -14.04
N GLU A 248 -3.56 -9.81 -12.70
CA GLU A 248 -3.97 -11.05 -12.01
C GLU A 248 -5.39 -11.47 -12.38
N GLU A 249 -6.36 -10.55 -12.34
CA GLU A 249 -7.76 -10.81 -12.72
C GLU A 249 -7.88 -11.30 -14.17
N ILE A 250 -7.12 -10.70 -15.09
CA ILE A 250 -7.06 -11.12 -16.50
C ILE A 250 -6.48 -12.53 -16.61
N ARG A 251 -5.31 -12.79 -16.00
CA ARG A 251 -4.66 -14.10 -16.02
C ARG A 251 -5.60 -15.18 -15.47
N ASP A 252 -6.17 -14.95 -14.29
CA ASP A 252 -7.01 -15.92 -13.60
C ASP A 252 -8.33 -16.20 -14.34
N SER A 253 -8.83 -15.23 -15.12
CA SER A 253 -9.99 -15.41 -16.00
C SER A 253 -9.67 -16.11 -17.33
N LEU A 254 -8.47 -15.88 -17.87
CA LEU A 254 -8.04 -16.46 -19.15
C LEU A 254 -7.58 -17.91 -19.01
N LEU A 255 -6.86 -18.23 -17.93
CA LEU A 255 -6.24 -19.53 -17.73
C LEU A 255 -7.22 -20.71 -17.91
N PRO A 256 -8.37 -20.79 -17.22
CA PRO A 256 -9.30 -21.90 -17.40
C PRO A 256 -9.91 -21.96 -18.80
N LYS A 257 -10.13 -20.82 -19.44
CA LYS A 257 -10.73 -20.73 -20.78
C LYS A 257 -9.77 -21.16 -21.88
N LEU A 258 -8.50 -20.83 -21.76
CA LEU A 258 -7.45 -21.29 -22.67
C LEU A 258 -7.20 -22.80 -22.48
N MET A 259 -7.18 -23.27 -21.24
CA MET A 259 -6.98 -24.70 -20.95
C MET A 259 -8.15 -25.57 -21.43
N SER A 260 -9.37 -25.08 -21.33
CA SER A 260 -10.58 -25.82 -21.79
C SER A 260 -10.79 -25.73 -23.31
N GLY A 261 -10.07 -24.83 -24.03
CA GLY A 261 -10.32 -24.53 -25.42
C GLY A 261 -11.60 -23.72 -25.69
N GLU A 262 -12.21 -23.15 -24.65
CA GLU A 262 -13.34 -22.19 -24.76
C GLU A 262 -12.91 -20.94 -25.54
N ILE A 263 -11.68 -20.46 -25.27
CA ILE A 263 -11.02 -19.43 -26.06
C ILE A 263 -9.91 -20.08 -26.89
N ARG A 264 -9.95 -19.82 -28.20
CA ARG A 264 -8.90 -20.25 -29.12
C ARG A 264 -7.98 -19.09 -29.43
N VAL A 265 -6.69 -19.37 -29.46
CA VAL A 265 -5.69 -18.38 -29.87
C VAL A 265 -5.43 -18.49 -31.36
N PRO A 266 -5.34 -17.35 -32.09
CA PRO A 266 -4.97 -17.39 -33.50
C PRO A 266 -3.55 -17.94 -33.61
N LEU A 267 -3.40 -18.97 -34.44
CA LEU A 267 -2.08 -19.41 -34.88
C LEU A 267 -1.66 -18.47 -36.03
N ASN A 268 -0.52 -17.80 -35.90
CA ASN A 268 0.01 -17.03 -37.01
C ASN A 268 0.36 -18.02 -38.13
N GLU A 269 -0.31 -17.92 -39.27
CA GLU A 269 0.00 -18.67 -40.50
C GLU A 269 1.29 -18.13 -41.17
N GLU A 270 2.13 -17.36 -40.48
CA GLU A 270 3.42 -16.89 -41.01
C GLU A 270 4.54 -17.82 -40.56
N GLY A 271 4.75 -18.86 -41.33
CA GLY A 271 5.85 -19.81 -41.07
C GLY A 271 6.09 -20.87 -42.15
N ASP A 272 5.65 -20.62 -43.37
CA ASP A 272 6.14 -21.44 -44.51
C ASP A 272 6.27 -20.58 -45.79
N ALA A 273 7.32 -19.77 -45.82
CA ALA A 273 7.84 -19.22 -47.07
C ALA A 273 9.33 -18.91 -46.94
N SER A 274 10.14 -19.88 -47.42
CA SER A 274 11.56 -19.87 -47.79
C SER A 274 12.56 -20.39 -46.79
#